data_b95df053228d0192b8bc571b3ba00d5f
#
_entry.id   b95df053228d0192b8bc571b3ba00d5f
#
_cell.length_a   1.000
_cell.length_b   1.000
_cell.length_c   1.000
_cell.angle_alpha   90.00
_cell.angle_beta   90.00
_cell.angle_gamma   90.00
#
_symmetry.space_group_name_H-M   'P 1'
#
loop_
_entity.id
_entity.type
_entity.pdbx_description
1 polymer ?
#
loop_
_entity_poly.entity_id
_entity_poly.type
_entity_poly.pdbx_seq_one_letter_code
_entity_poly.pdbx_strand_id
1 'polypeptide(L)'
;IDGEIRREIAIDALRKILEAQPERVADASRSKATHAVKAIETGTPRVHVIDGRIFDGLLNEIFSNEGVGSLVYGNDYAQIRKARKSDVRMIYNLTRAAVRREELIFRSQQAIEKNIDQFFVFEIDENIIACVTLYFYPDKPQMAEVGSLYVMPFYHNRGIGRKMVDYACMVAQERGATTVIALSTQSFGF
;
A
#
# COMPACT_ATOMS: atom_id res chain seq x y z
N ILE A 1 -1.44 -20.63 -3.22
CA ILE A 1 -2.57 -20.53 -4.15
C ILE A 1 -2.02 -20.84 -5.54
N ASP A 2 -2.70 -21.65 -6.33
CA ASP A 2 -2.24 -22.10 -7.66
C ASP A 2 -0.84 -22.75 -7.68
N GLY A 3 -0.47 -23.45 -6.61
CA GLY A 3 0.86 -24.06 -6.44
C GLY A 3 1.95 -23.12 -5.95
N GLU A 4 1.67 -21.82 -5.81
CA GLU A 4 2.62 -20.82 -5.33
C GLU A 4 2.31 -20.32 -3.92
N ILE A 5 3.35 -19.93 -3.19
CA ILE A 5 3.21 -19.27 -1.90
C ILE A 5 2.84 -17.79 -2.14
N ARG A 6 1.65 -17.40 -1.72
CA ARG A 6 1.27 -16.00 -1.67
C ARG A 6 1.78 -15.39 -0.38
N ARG A 7 2.70 -14.43 -0.49
CA ARG A 7 3.30 -13.77 0.67
C ARG A 7 2.30 -12.95 1.46
N GLU A 8 1.37 -12.31 0.77
CA GLU A 8 0.33 -11.48 1.36
C GLU A 8 -1.00 -11.70 0.64
N ILE A 9 -2.09 -11.74 1.40
CA ILE A 9 -3.44 -11.81 0.86
C ILE A 9 -4.44 -11.12 1.77
N ALA A 10 -5.25 -10.21 1.20
CA ALA A 10 -6.37 -9.61 1.92
C ALA A 10 -7.48 -10.63 2.19
N ILE A 11 -8.13 -10.52 3.34
CA ILE A 11 -9.21 -11.43 3.76
C ILE A 11 -10.30 -11.58 2.69
N ASP A 12 -10.74 -10.50 2.06
CA ASP A 12 -11.82 -10.56 1.06
C ASP A 12 -11.40 -11.35 -0.19
N ALA A 13 -10.14 -11.23 -0.61
CA ALA A 13 -9.62 -12.01 -1.72
C ALA A 13 -9.51 -13.49 -1.36
N LEU A 14 -9.03 -13.80 -0.15
CA LEU A 14 -8.92 -15.19 0.32
C LEU A 14 -10.30 -15.83 0.48
N ARG A 15 -11.27 -15.10 1.06
CA ARG A 15 -12.66 -15.57 1.21
C ARG A 15 -13.27 -15.91 -0.15
N LYS A 16 -13.18 -15.01 -1.13
CA LYS A 16 -13.69 -15.25 -2.50
C LYS A 16 -13.07 -16.49 -3.14
N ILE A 17 -11.78 -16.73 -2.95
CA ILE A 17 -11.10 -17.92 -3.46
C ILE A 17 -11.63 -19.16 -2.76
N LEU A 18 -11.75 -19.17 -1.44
CA LEU A 18 -12.24 -20.31 -0.67
C LEU A 18 -13.70 -20.67 -1.00
N GLU A 19 -14.55 -19.67 -1.30
CA GLU A 19 -15.96 -19.87 -1.64
C GLU A 19 -16.17 -20.29 -3.10
N ALA A 20 -15.52 -19.62 -4.04
CA ALA A 20 -15.78 -19.78 -5.46
C ALA A 20 -14.84 -20.80 -6.16
N GLN A 21 -13.61 -20.94 -5.67
CA GLN A 21 -12.53 -21.69 -6.31
C GLN A 21 -11.62 -22.36 -5.26
N PRO A 22 -12.17 -23.19 -4.35
CA PRO A 22 -11.41 -23.78 -3.24
C PRO A 22 -10.25 -24.66 -3.69
N GLU A 23 -10.31 -25.22 -4.88
CA GLU A 23 -9.26 -26.06 -5.50
C GLU A 23 -7.95 -25.29 -5.75
N ARG A 24 -8.00 -23.95 -5.84
CA ARG A 24 -6.80 -23.11 -5.97
C ARG A 24 -5.96 -23.06 -4.69
N VAL A 25 -6.54 -23.45 -3.57
CA VAL A 25 -5.83 -23.55 -2.29
C VAL A 25 -5.51 -25.02 -2.05
N ALA A 26 -4.23 -25.35 -1.91
CA ALA A 26 -3.79 -26.72 -1.63
C ALA A 26 -4.53 -27.29 -0.41
N ASP A 27 -4.94 -28.57 -0.48
CA ASP A 27 -5.75 -29.22 0.55
C ASP A 27 -5.13 -29.11 1.96
N ALA A 28 -3.81 -29.29 2.06
CA ALA A 28 -3.06 -29.17 3.30
C ALA A 28 -3.09 -27.73 3.90
N SER A 29 -3.42 -26.72 3.09
CA SER A 29 -3.48 -25.31 3.51
C SER A 29 -4.91 -24.79 3.65
N ARG A 30 -5.91 -25.49 3.11
CA ARG A 30 -7.32 -25.04 3.09
C ARG A 30 -7.88 -24.81 4.49
N SER A 31 -7.66 -25.75 5.40
CA SER A 31 -8.08 -25.62 6.79
C SER A 31 -7.44 -24.39 7.48
N LYS A 32 -6.14 -24.17 7.26
CA LYS A 32 -5.41 -23.02 7.81
C LYS A 32 -5.96 -21.69 7.25
N ALA A 33 -6.22 -21.64 5.94
CA ALA A 33 -6.80 -20.47 5.27
C ALA A 33 -8.20 -20.14 5.81
N THR A 34 -9.05 -21.16 6.00
CA THR A 34 -10.40 -20.99 6.59
C THR A 34 -10.32 -20.46 8.03
N HIS A 35 -9.41 -20.99 8.85
CA HIS A 35 -9.24 -20.51 10.22
C HIS A 35 -8.64 -19.10 10.27
N ALA A 36 -7.75 -18.75 9.33
CA ALA A 36 -7.22 -17.39 9.21
C ALA A 36 -8.34 -16.37 8.89
N VAL A 37 -9.23 -16.70 7.96
CA VAL A 37 -10.41 -15.87 7.65
C VAL A 37 -11.28 -15.69 8.91
N LYS A 38 -11.63 -16.79 9.58
CA LYS A 38 -12.44 -16.74 10.80
C LYS A 38 -11.78 -15.91 11.93
N ALA A 39 -10.49 -16.05 12.13
CA ALA A 39 -9.76 -15.30 13.15
C ALA A 39 -9.82 -13.78 12.88
N ILE A 40 -9.66 -13.36 11.62
CA ILE A 40 -9.72 -11.95 11.25
C ILE A 40 -11.16 -11.42 11.40
N GLU A 41 -12.17 -12.18 11.02
CA GLU A 41 -13.59 -11.82 11.21
C GLU A 41 -13.97 -11.64 12.68
N THR A 42 -13.27 -12.33 13.58
CA THR A 42 -13.47 -12.20 15.03
C THR A 42 -12.61 -11.11 15.69
N GLY A 43 -11.89 -10.29 14.88
CA GLY A 43 -11.18 -9.11 15.36
C GLY A 43 -9.65 -9.26 15.43
N THR A 44 -9.09 -10.39 14.99
CA THR A 44 -7.62 -10.51 14.85
C THR A 44 -7.18 -9.69 13.64
N PRO A 45 -6.28 -8.71 13.75
CA PRO A 45 -5.95 -7.81 12.63
C PRO A 45 -5.20 -8.54 11.51
N ARG A 46 -4.44 -9.58 11.83
CA ARG A 46 -3.61 -10.34 10.88
C ARG A 46 -3.31 -11.74 11.37
N VAL A 47 -3.11 -12.67 10.44
CA VAL A 47 -2.72 -14.06 10.71
C VAL A 47 -1.54 -14.43 9.82
N HIS A 48 -0.44 -14.88 10.42
CA HIS A 48 0.71 -15.42 9.71
C HIS A 48 0.62 -16.95 9.64
N VAL A 49 0.75 -17.50 8.45
CA VAL A 49 0.80 -18.94 8.22
C VAL A 49 2.21 -19.32 7.81
N ILE A 50 2.91 -20.03 8.69
CA ILE A 50 4.33 -20.36 8.55
C ILE A 50 4.49 -21.88 8.49
N ASP A 51 5.45 -22.37 7.70
CA ASP A 51 5.86 -23.78 7.74
C ASP A 51 6.80 -23.99 8.94
N GLY A 52 6.34 -24.72 9.94
CA GLY A 52 7.11 -25.01 11.16
C GLY A 52 8.38 -25.86 10.96
N ARG A 53 8.62 -26.38 9.74
CA ARG A 53 9.85 -27.12 9.40
C ARG A 53 10.98 -26.18 8.97
N ILE A 54 10.69 -24.91 8.71
CA ILE A 54 11.70 -23.92 8.34
C ILE A 54 12.48 -23.55 9.61
N PHE A 55 13.79 -23.76 9.58
CA PHE A 55 14.69 -23.36 10.68
C PHE A 55 14.60 -21.85 10.88
N ASP A 56 14.44 -21.41 12.12
CA ASP A 56 14.21 -20.00 12.49
C ASP A 56 13.03 -19.33 11.76
N GLY A 57 12.08 -20.11 11.24
CA GLY A 57 10.96 -19.61 10.42
C GLY A 57 10.16 -18.52 11.13
N LEU A 58 9.87 -18.64 12.42
CA LEU A 58 9.15 -17.63 13.18
C LEU A 58 9.96 -16.33 13.32
N LEU A 59 11.25 -16.44 13.61
CA LEU A 59 12.13 -15.27 13.72
C LEU A 59 12.26 -14.56 12.36
N ASN A 60 12.43 -15.34 11.30
CA ASN A 60 12.50 -14.80 9.96
C ASN A 60 11.19 -14.13 9.54
N GLU A 61 10.03 -14.67 9.93
CA GLU A 61 8.74 -14.04 9.62
C GLU A 61 8.56 -12.69 10.35
N ILE A 62 9.00 -12.60 11.59
CA ILE A 62 8.79 -11.40 12.43
C ILE A 62 9.85 -10.32 12.14
N PHE A 63 11.11 -10.72 11.97
CA PHE A 63 12.23 -9.78 11.92
C PHE A 63 12.82 -9.55 10.52
N SER A 64 12.45 -10.36 9.51
CA SER A 64 12.86 -10.08 8.13
C SER A 64 11.81 -9.25 7.40
N ASN A 65 12.29 -8.46 6.45
CA ASN A 65 11.41 -7.64 5.62
C ASN A 65 10.53 -8.46 4.68
N GLU A 66 10.93 -9.68 4.32
CA GLU A 66 10.21 -10.49 3.32
C GLU A 66 9.32 -11.57 3.93
N GLY A 67 9.57 -11.93 5.20
CA GLY A 67 8.94 -13.07 5.84
C GLY A 67 9.25 -14.39 5.09
N VAL A 68 8.83 -15.51 5.64
CA VAL A 68 8.96 -16.85 5.03
C VAL A 68 7.61 -17.52 4.82
N GLY A 69 6.56 -16.96 5.40
CA GLY A 69 5.21 -17.47 5.39
C GLY A 69 4.25 -16.73 4.46
N SER A 70 2.98 -16.84 4.79
CA SER A 70 1.88 -16.11 4.18
C SER A 70 1.16 -15.27 5.22
N LEU A 71 1.02 -13.99 4.96
CA LEU A 71 0.25 -13.05 5.77
C LEU A 71 -1.19 -12.94 5.21
N VAL A 72 -2.17 -13.28 6.04
CA VAL A 72 -3.58 -12.94 5.81
C VAL A 72 -3.93 -11.74 6.69
N TYR A 73 -4.50 -10.68 6.11
CA TYR A 73 -4.80 -9.44 6.82
C TYR A 73 -6.21 -8.94 6.56
N GLY A 74 -6.76 -8.24 7.56
CA GLY A 74 -8.04 -7.53 7.45
C GLY A 74 -7.93 -6.28 6.58
N ASN A 75 -9.06 -5.73 6.16
CA ASN A 75 -9.09 -4.53 5.30
C ASN A 75 -8.47 -3.30 5.96
N ASP A 76 -8.48 -3.24 7.30
CA ASP A 76 -7.90 -2.11 8.06
C ASP A 76 -6.37 -2.18 8.19
N TYR A 77 -5.76 -3.33 7.84
CA TYR A 77 -4.32 -3.52 7.93
C TYR A 77 -3.55 -2.67 6.90
N ALA A 78 -4.11 -2.52 5.70
CA ALA A 78 -3.50 -1.74 4.62
C ALA A 78 -4.55 -0.79 4.04
N GLN A 79 -4.37 0.51 4.22
CA GLN A 79 -5.35 1.51 3.78
C GLN A 79 -4.70 2.73 3.13
N ILE A 80 -5.42 3.30 2.15
CA ILE A 80 -5.10 4.63 1.65
C ILE A 80 -5.99 5.62 2.38
N ARG A 81 -5.37 6.65 2.97
CA ARG A 81 -6.08 7.71 3.67
C ARG A 81 -5.48 9.07 3.40
N LYS A 82 -6.26 10.10 3.66
CA LYS A 82 -5.75 11.48 3.69
C LYS A 82 -4.68 11.62 4.78
N ALA A 83 -3.61 12.33 4.47
CA ALA A 83 -2.55 12.59 5.43
C ALA A 83 -3.00 13.55 6.53
N ARG A 84 -2.43 13.38 7.71
CA ARG A 84 -2.67 14.21 8.92
C ARG A 84 -1.40 15.00 9.24
N LYS A 85 -1.52 16.05 10.04
CA LYS A 85 -0.35 16.82 10.51
C LYS A 85 0.69 15.96 11.24
N SER A 86 0.25 14.94 11.95
CA SER A 86 1.14 13.94 12.59
C SER A 86 2.02 13.17 11.62
N ASP A 87 1.60 13.07 10.35
CA ASP A 87 2.30 12.28 9.33
C ASP A 87 3.45 13.05 8.65
N VAL A 88 3.52 14.37 8.84
CA VAL A 88 4.50 15.26 8.18
C VAL A 88 5.93 14.72 8.28
N ARG A 89 6.35 14.34 9.49
CA ARG A 89 7.71 13.82 9.73
C ARG A 89 7.93 12.49 9.02
N MET A 90 6.92 11.63 8.99
CA MET A 90 7.01 10.31 8.33
C MET A 90 7.08 10.48 6.81
N ILE A 91 6.23 11.34 6.22
CA ILE A 91 6.26 11.68 4.78
C ILE A 91 7.62 12.28 4.39
N TYR A 92 8.14 13.22 5.19
CA TYR A 92 9.45 13.82 4.95
C TYR A 92 10.56 12.76 4.94
N ASN A 93 10.60 11.87 5.93
CA ASN A 93 11.59 10.82 6.03
C ASN A 93 11.45 9.80 4.89
N LEU A 94 10.22 9.44 4.55
CA LEU A 94 9.88 8.53 3.46
C LEU A 94 10.43 9.03 2.12
N THR A 95 10.22 10.30 1.80
CA THR A 95 10.61 10.87 0.50
C THR A 95 12.07 11.28 0.42
N ARG A 96 12.78 11.39 1.56
CA ARG A 96 14.16 11.89 1.62
C ARG A 96 15.15 11.10 0.75
N ALA A 97 15.00 9.77 0.68
CA ALA A 97 15.86 8.93 -0.14
C ALA A 97 15.64 9.18 -1.65
N ALA A 98 14.40 9.36 -2.06
CA ALA A 98 14.04 9.67 -3.44
C ALA A 98 14.52 11.08 -3.86
N VAL A 99 14.44 12.05 -2.97
CA VAL A 99 14.98 13.40 -3.20
C VAL A 99 16.49 13.36 -3.43
N ARG A 100 17.24 12.55 -2.66
CA ARG A 100 18.69 12.37 -2.86
C ARG A 100 19.06 11.71 -4.20
N ARG A 101 18.14 10.91 -4.76
CA ARG A 101 18.30 10.28 -6.07
C ARG A 101 17.71 11.10 -7.22
N GLU A 102 17.29 12.34 -6.92
CA GLU A 102 16.66 13.26 -7.88
C GLU A 102 15.35 12.68 -8.52
N GLU A 103 14.75 11.69 -7.86
CA GLU A 103 13.48 11.09 -8.28
C GLU A 103 12.28 11.97 -7.86
N LEU A 104 12.44 12.77 -6.80
CA LEU A 104 11.42 13.69 -6.29
C LEU A 104 12.01 15.07 -5.99
N ILE A 105 11.18 16.09 -6.16
CA ILE A 105 11.51 17.47 -5.79
C ILE A 105 11.53 17.59 -4.26
N PHE A 106 12.57 18.24 -3.72
CA PHE A 106 12.70 18.50 -2.29
C PHE A 106 11.53 19.35 -1.76
N ARG A 107 10.94 18.89 -0.65
CA ARG A 107 9.96 19.64 0.12
C ARG A 107 10.37 19.65 1.60
N SER A 108 10.46 20.85 2.19
CA SER A 108 10.72 20.96 3.63
C SER A 108 9.53 20.44 4.44
N GLN A 109 9.75 20.10 5.71
CA GLN A 109 8.64 19.71 6.60
C GLN A 109 7.56 20.80 6.68
N GLN A 110 7.95 22.07 6.73
CA GLN A 110 7.02 23.20 6.72
C GLN A 110 6.19 23.26 5.42
N ALA A 111 6.81 22.98 4.27
CA ALA A 111 6.10 22.94 3.00
C ALA A 111 5.12 21.76 2.92
N ILE A 112 5.49 20.59 3.47
CA ILE A 112 4.60 19.43 3.58
C ILE A 112 3.43 19.76 4.52
N GLU A 113 3.70 20.35 5.70
CA GLU A 113 2.68 20.71 6.67
C GLU A 113 1.68 21.71 6.11
N LYS A 114 2.16 22.75 5.42
CA LYS A 114 1.30 23.77 4.80
C LYS A 114 0.35 23.17 3.76
N ASN A 115 0.79 22.11 3.06
CA ASN A 115 0.04 21.49 1.98
C ASN A 115 -0.45 20.07 2.35
N ILE A 116 -0.53 19.75 3.64
CA ILE A 116 -0.82 18.38 4.10
C ILE A 116 -2.16 17.85 3.56
N ASP A 117 -3.11 18.74 3.34
CA ASP A 117 -4.43 18.43 2.78
C ASP A 117 -4.40 17.89 1.34
N GLN A 118 -3.29 18.07 0.64
CA GLN A 118 -3.06 17.55 -0.70
C GLN A 118 -2.44 16.14 -0.68
N PHE A 119 -1.97 15.67 0.48
CA PHE A 119 -1.29 14.39 0.61
C PHE A 119 -2.26 13.26 0.97
N PHE A 120 -2.05 12.13 0.31
CA PHE A 120 -2.61 10.84 0.68
C PHE A 120 -1.46 9.89 1.00
N VAL A 121 -1.67 9.00 1.94
CA VAL A 121 -0.68 8.03 2.40
C VAL A 121 -1.23 6.62 2.30
N PHE A 122 -0.37 5.68 1.99
CA PHE A 122 -0.66 4.26 2.14
C PHE A 122 -0.04 3.81 3.46
N GLU A 123 -0.89 3.38 4.36
CA GLU A 123 -0.52 2.93 5.69
C GLU A 123 -0.63 1.43 5.79
N ILE A 124 0.37 0.80 6.36
CA ILE A 124 0.36 -0.61 6.75
C ILE A 124 0.80 -0.67 8.22
N ASP A 125 -0.05 -1.22 9.08
CA ASP A 125 0.27 -1.42 10.51
C ASP A 125 0.82 -0.12 11.16
N GLU A 126 0.07 0.98 10.97
CA GLU A 126 0.42 2.34 11.43
C GLU A 126 1.70 2.96 10.83
N ASN A 127 2.33 2.26 9.88
CA ASN A 127 3.51 2.75 9.18
C ASN A 127 3.15 3.28 7.79
N ILE A 128 3.55 4.50 7.49
CA ILE A 128 3.39 5.08 6.15
C ILE A 128 4.48 4.52 5.25
N ILE A 129 4.07 3.77 4.23
CA ILE A 129 4.96 3.11 3.27
C ILE A 129 4.92 3.71 1.87
N ALA A 130 3.91 4.54 1.59
CA ALA A 130 3.82 5.28 0.35
C ALA A 130 3.08 6.61 0.57
N CYS A 131 3.32 7.56 -0.32
CA CYS A 131 2.58 8.81 -0.37
C CYS A 131 2.33 9.24 -1.83
N VAL A 132 1.31 10.07 -2.01
CA VAL A 132 0.99 10.76 -3.27
C VAL A 132 0.38 12.11 -2.95
N THR A 133 0.59 13.11 -3.81
CA THR A 133 -0.11 14.39 -3.73
C THR A 133 -1.13 14.52 -4.84
N LEU A 134 -2.23 15.20 -4.54
CA LEU A 134 -3.23 15.62 -5.52
C LEU A 134 -3.44 17.12 -5.37
N TYR A 135 -3.05 17.87 -6.38
CA TYR A 135 -3.18 19.32 -6.45
C TYR A 135 -4.27 19.71 -7.45
N PHE A 136 -5.09 20.70 -7.09
CA PHE A 136 -6.11 21.27 -7.97
C PHE A 136 -5.68 22.69 -8.36
N TYR A 137 -5.76 22.98 -9.65
CA TYR A 137 -5.41 24.31 -10.17
C TYR A 137 -6.58 25.27 -9.94
N PRO A 138 -6.40 26.39 -9.21
CA PRO A 138 -7.49 27.34 -8.94
C PRO A 138 -8.08 27.93 -10.22
N ASP A 139 -7.24 28.19 -11.22
CA ASP A 139 -7.64 28.78 -12.51
C ASP A 139 -8.16 27.72 -13.51
N LYS A 140 -8.06 26.43 -13.19
CA LYS A 140 -8.49 25.30 -14.03
C LYS A 140 -9.16 24.25 -13.17
N PRO A 141 -10.38 24.48 -12.66
CA PRO A 141 -11.03 23.61 -11.67
C PRO A 141 -11.29 22.18 -12.18
N GLN A 142 -11.28 21.99 -13.50
CA GLN A 142 -11.44 20.68 -14.13
C GLN A 142 -10.13 19.89 -14.24
N MET A 143 -9.00 20.47 -13.80
CA MET A 143 -7.68 19.85 -13.89
C MET A 143 -7.10 19.61 -12.51
N ALA A 144 -6.61 18.39 -12.30
CA ALA A 144 -5.85 18.02 -11.13
C ALA A 144 -4.48 17.46 -11.52
N GLU A 145 -3.50 17.60 -10.64
CA GLU A 145 -2.14 17.06 -10.81
C GLU A 145 -1.84 16.03 -9.74
N VAL A 146 -1.44 14.85 -10.15
CA VAL A 146 -0.85 13.82 -9.30
C VAL A 146 0.65 14.03 -9.25
N GLY A 147 1.18 14.18 -8.05
CA GLY A 147 2.61 14.40 -7.84
C GLY A 147 3.14 13.69 -6.61
N SER A 148 4.44 13.80 -6.38
CA SER A 148 5.13 13.25 -5.20
C SER A 148 4.78 11.79 -4.90
N LEU A 149 4.48 10.99 -5.94
CA LEU A 149 4.25 9.55 -5.77
C LEU A 149 5.55 8.89 -5.36
N TYR A 150 5.53 8.27 -4.21
CA TYR A 150 6.64 7.46 -3.73
C TYR A 150 6.15 6.25 -2.98
N VAL A 151 6.78 5.12 -3.23
CA VAL A 151 6.57 3.86 -2.52
C VAL A 151 7.91 3.41 -1.97
N MET A 152 7.97 2.95 -0.74
CA MET A 152 9.20 2.38 -0.17
C MET A 152 9.70 1.24 -1.05
N PRO A 153 11.03 1.15 -1.35
CA PRO A 153 11.59 0.15 -2.25
C PRO A 153 11.19 -1.28 -1.91
N PHE A 154 11.15 -1.61 -0.63
CA PHE A 154 10.72 -2.92 -0.15
C PHE A 154 9.29 -3.34 -0.60
N TYR A 155 8.44 -2.35 -0.83
CA TYR A 155 7.04 -2.56 -1.26
C TYR A 155 6.84 -2.37 -2.77
N HIS A 156 7.92 -2.23 -3.55
CA HIS A 156 7.82 -2.17 -5.01
C HIS A 156 7.26 -3.48 -5.59
N ASN A 157 6.70 -3.41 -6.79
CA ASN A 157 6.12 -4.53 -7.53
C ASN A 157 4.91 -5.22 -6.87
N ARG A 158 4.34 -4.61 -5.80
CA ARG A 158 3.12 -5.08 -5.13
C ARG A 158 1.86 -4.32 -5.57
N GLY A 159 1.95 -3.52 -6.62
CA GLY A 159 0.83 -2.73 -7.16
C GLY A 159 0.41 -1.52 -6.31
N ILE A 160 1.18 -1.18 -5.24
CA ILE A 160 0.83 -0.07 -4.33
C ILE A 160 0.84 1.26 -5.05
N GLY A 161 1.85 1.52 -5.90
CA GLY A 161 1.91 2.75 -6.68
C GLY A 161 0.66 2.94 -7.55
N ARG A 162 0.22 1.88 -8.23
CA ARG A 162 -1.00 1.89 -9.02
C ARG A 162 -2.24 2.19 -8.16
N LYS A 163 -2.39 1.52 -7.01
CA LYS A 163 -3.49 1.78 -6.09
C LYS A 163 -3.53 3.23 -5.62
N MET A 164 -2.37 3.84 -5.36
CA MET A 164 -2.26 5.24 -4.96
C MET A 164 -2.71 6.19 -6.08
N VAL A 165 -2.31 5.93 -7.33
CA VAL A 165 -2.73 6.72 -8.49
C VAL A 165 -4.22 6.56 -8.74
N ASP A 166 -4.73 5.32 -8.74
CA ASP A 166 -6.15 5.03 -8.95
C ASP A 166 -7.01 5.74 -7.88
N TYR A 167 -6.56 5.72 -6.62
CA TYR A 167 -7.22 6.44 -5.52
C TYR A 167 -7.20 7.96 -5.73
N ALA A 168 -6.06 8.53 -6.12
CA ALA A 168 -5.95 9.97 -6.39
C ALA A 168 -6.86 10.37 -7.57
N CYS A 169 -6.94 9.57 -8.62
CA CYS A 169 -7.85 9.79 -9.75
C CYS A 169 -9.32 9.73 -9.33
N MET A 170 -9.69 8.77 -8.48
CA MET A 170 -11.05 8.68 -7.92
C MET A 170 -11.40 9.95 -7.13
N VAL A 171 -10.52 10.40 -6.24
CA VAL A 171 -10.74 11.64 -5.46
C VAL A 171 -10.79 12.87 -6.36
N ALA A 172 -9.97 12.92 -7.43
CA ALA A 172 -10.01 13.99 -8.41
C ALA A 172 -11.37 14.06 -9.11
N GLN A 173 -11.89 12.92 -9.55
CA GLN A 173 -13.19 12.80 -10.20
C GLN A 173 -14.34 13.18 -9.26
N GLU A 174 -14.32 12.72 -8.00
CA GLU A 174 -15.32 13.09 -6.99
C GLU A 174 -15.37 14.61 -6.73
N ARG A 175 -14.24 15.31 -6.94
CA ARG A 175 -14.15 16.76 -6.82
C ARG A 175 -14.40 17.52 -8.13
N GLY A 176 -14.83 16.81 -9.18
CA GLY A 176 -15.22 17.39 -10.46
C GLY A 176 -14.10 17.61 -11.47
N ALA A 177 -12.89 17.09 -11.23
CA ALA A 177 -11.84 17.09 -12.24
C ALA A 177 -12.18 16.11 -13.37
N THR A 178 -12.01 16.58 -14.60
CA THR A 178 -12.18 15.76 -15.81
C THR A 178 -10.84 15.38 -16.42
N THR A 179 -9.77 16.04 -15.99
CA THR A 179 -8.41 15.80 -16.47
C THR A 179 -7.47 15.66 -15.30
N VAL A 180 -6.70 14.59 -15.27
CA VAL A 180 -5.62 14.36 -14.33
C VAL A 180 -4.31 14.29 -15.08
N ILE A 181 -3.32 15.07 -14.64
CA ILE A 181 -1.97 15.09 -15.21
C ILE A 181 -0.96 14.62 -14.16
N ALA A 182 0.17 14.13 -14.64
CA ALA A 182 1.35 13.85 -13.81
C ALA A 182 2.58 14.45 -14.50
N LEU A 183 3.40 15.15 -13.71
CA LEU A 183 4.67 15.70 -14.19
C LEU A 183 5.79 14.80 -13.65
N SER A 184 6.66 14.34 -14.55
CA SER A 184 7.84 13.55 -14.20
C SER A 184 9.11 14.29 -14.58
N THR A 185 10.09 14.25 -13.69
CA THR A 185 11.46 14.74 -13.97
C THR A 185 12.28 13.68 -14.70
N GLN A 186 11.81 12.46 -14.77
CA GLN A 186 12.46 11.37 -15.48
C GLN A 186 11.75 11.13 -16.80
N SER A 187 12.53 11.02 -17.89
CA SER A 187 12.01 10.56 -19.17
C SER A 187 11.74 9.06 -19.05
N PHE A 188 10.48 8.68 -19.09
CA PHE A 188 10.10 7.28 -19.27
C PHE A 188 10.37 6.91 -20.73
N GLY A 189 11.36 6.05 -20.96
CA GLY A 189 11.41 5.29 -22.20
C GLY A 189 10.28 4.25 -22.14
N PHE A 190 9.28 4.42 -22.98
CA PHE A 190 8.27 3.41 -23.26
C PHE A 190 8.80 2.46 -24.31
#